data_2dc5dc3889289a9ec98c91d0e93834ea
#
_entry.id   2dc5dc3889289a9ec98c91d0e93834ea
#
_cell.length_a   1.000
_cell.length_b   1.000
_cell.length_c   1.000
_cell.angle_alpha   90.00
_cell.angle_beta   90.00
_cell.angle_gamma   90.00
#
_symmetry.space_group_name_H-M   'P 1'
#
loop_
_entity.id
_entity.type
_entity.pdbx_description
1 polymer ?
#
loop_
_entity_poly.entity_id
_entity_poly.type
_entity_poly.pdbx_seq_one_letter_code
_entity_poly.pdbx_strand_id
1 'polypeptide(L)'
;MSKLNSRIPAGTLDKKWTDYKSKVRLVNPANKRKLEIIVVGSGLAGGAAAASLAEMGYSVKCFCFQDSPRRAHSIAAQGGINAAKNYANDGDSVYRLFYDTVKGGDYRAREANVHRLAEISTAIIDQCVAQGVPFAREYGGLLDNRSFGGVQVSRTFYARGQTGQQLLLGAYSAMSRQIAKGNLKMYNRHEMVEVVKIDGKARGIIARNLVTGEVERHFGHAVILASGGYGNVF
;
A
#
# COMPACT_ATOMS: atom_id res chain seq x y z
N MET A 1 25.78 -17.97 -2.72
CA MET A 1 24.58 -17.23 -2.23
C MET A 1 24.39 -16.00 -3.08
N SER A 2 23.27 -15.83 -3.77
CA SER A 2 22.95 -14.60 -4.48
C SER A 2 22.80 -13.46 -3.46
N LYS A 3 23.57 -12.39 -3.61
CA LYS A 3 23.41 -11.20 -2.75
C LYS A 3 22.00 -10.64 -2.94
N LEU A 4 21.23 -10.57 -1.89
CA LEU A 4 19.94 -9.88 -1.90
C LEU A 4 20.18 -8.41 -2.26
N ASN A 5 19.73 -8.01 -3.45
CA ASN A 5 19.83 -6.63 -3.92
C ASN A 5 18.46 -5.95 -3.82
N SER A 6 18.29 -5.12 -2.79
CA SER A 6 17.07 -4.37 -2.58
C SER A 6 16.92 -3.15 -3.50
N ARG A 7 17.94 -2.83 -4.29
CA ARG A 7 17.97 -1.65 -5.17
C ARG A 7 17.56 -0.35 -4.46
N ILE A 8 17.98 -0.21 -3.21
CA ILE A 8 17.77 1.03 -2.46
C ILE A 8 18.65 2.11 -3.11
N PRO A 9 18.08 3.30 -3.40
CA PRO A 9 18.84 4.39 -4.00
C PRO A 9 20.03 4.81 -3.13
N ALA A 10 21.11 5.27 -3.77
CA ALA A 10 22.26 5.88 -3.09
C ALA A 10 21.94 7.30 -2.62
N GLY A 11 22.72 7.82 -1.66
CA GLY A 11 22.56 9.16 -1.13
C GLY A 11 22.29 9.21 0.37
N THR A 12 22.10 10.40 0.93
CA THR A 12 21.71 10.60 2.32
C THR A 12 20.28 10.13 2.57
N LEU A 13 19.96 9.75 3.79
CA LEU A 13 18.69 9.12 4.15
C LEU A 13 17.47 9.95 3.71
N ASP A 14 17.51 11.25 3.97
CA ASP A 14 16.47 12.23 3.66
C ASP A 14 16.27 12.51 2.17
N LYS A 15 17.32 12.30 1.34
CA LYS A 15 17.30 12.63 -0.10
C LYS A 15 17.21 11.43 -1.03
N LYS A 16 17.51 10.22 -0.55
CA LYS A 16 17.59 9.01 -1.39
C LYS A 16 16.42 8.87 -2.37
N TRP A 17 15.21 8.90 -1.88
CA TRP A 17 14.03 8.70 -2.71
C TRP A 17 13.68 9.90 -3.56
N THR A 18 13.92 11.11 -3.07
CA THR A 18 13.70 12.35 -3.82
C THR A 18 14.65 12.44 -5.01
N ASP A 19 15.93 12.18 -4.79
CA ASP A 19 16.95 12.17 -5.84
C ASP A 19 16.72 11.05 -6.87
N TYR A 20 16.32 9.86 -6.40
CA TYR A 20 15.93 8.76 -7.29
C TYR A 20 14.74 9.14 -8.16
N LYS A 21 13.68 9.69 -7.56
CA LYS A 21 12.46 10.10 -8.25
C LYS A 21 12.72 11.16 -9.32
N SER A 22 13.63 12.10 -9.06
CA SER A 22 14.01 13.15 -10.03
C SER A 22 14.74 12.58 -11.26
N LYS A 23 15.44 11.44 -11.12
CA LYS A 23 16.22 10.79 -12.18
C LYS A 23 15.43 9.73 -12.96
N VAL A 24 14.28 9.30 -12.46
CA VAL A 24 13.48 8.26 -13.12
C VAL A 24 12.76 8.83 -14.34
N ARG A 25 12.93 8.16 -15.48
CA ARG A 25 12.19 8.50 -16.69
C ARG A 25 10.70 8.16 -16.50
N LEU A 26 9.86 9.16 -16.60
CA LEU A 26 8.40 8.98 -16.46
C LEU A 26 7.81 8.36 -17.71
N VAL A 27 6.76 7.57 -17.53
CA VAL A 27 5.95 7.03 -18.62
C VAL A 27 5.11 8.16 -19.21
N ASN A 28 5.16 8.34 -20.54
CA ASN A 28 4.28 9.28 -21.20
C ASN A 28 2.81 8.94 -20.92
N PRO A 29 1.96 9.90 -20.52
CA PRO A 29 0.55 9.65 -20.22
C PRO A 29 -0.20 8.87 -21.32
N ALA A 30 0.06 9.18 -22.60
CA ALA A 30 -0.55 8.48 -23.75
C ALA A 30 -0.21 6.98 -23.82
N ASN A 31 0.90 6.55 -23.22
CA ASN A 31 1.35 5.15 -23.21
C ASN A 31 0.91 4.38 -21.97
N LYS A 32 0.42 5.03 -20.92
CA LYS A 32 0.07 4.35 -19.67
C LYS A 32 -0.95 3.22 -19.87
N ARG A 33 -2.00 3.45 -20.66
CA ARG A 33 -3.03 2.45 -20.99
C ARG A 33 -2.53 1.19 -21.69
N LYS A 34 -1.32 1.25 -22.31
CA LYS A 34 -0.68 0.12 -22.96
C LYS A 34 0.12 -0.74 -21.98
N LEU A 35 0.32 -0.26 -20.76
CA LEU A 35 1.08 -0.93 -19.74
C LEU A 35 0.13 -1.63 -18.76
N GLU A 36 0.31 -2.93 -18.64
CA GLU A 36 -0.47 -3.78 -17.77
C GLU A 36 0.30 -4.07 -16.47
N ILE A 37 -0.33 -3.83 -15.33
CA ILE A 37 0.27 -4.00 -14.02
C ILE A 37 -0.52 -5.05 -13.25
N ILE A 38 0.20 -6.01 -12.70
CA ILE A 38 -0.36 -7.05 -11.84
C ILE A 38 -0.16 -6.64 -10.38
N VAL A 39 -1.24 -6.69 -9.60
CA VAL A 39 -1.22 -6.51 -8.16
C VAL A 39 -1.69 -7.80 -7.49
N VAL A 40 -0.86 -8.39 -6.66
CA VAL A 40 -1.16 -9.62 -5.92
C VAL A 40 -1.48 -9.27 -4.47
N GLY A 41 -2.70 -9.48 -4.09
CA GLY A 41 -3.26 -9.09 -2.79
C GLY A 41 -4.17 -7.89 -2.89
N SER A 42 -5.33 -7.97 -2.26
CA SER A 42 -6.39 -6.95 -2.27
C SER A 42 -6.63 -6.34 -0.88
N GLY A 43 -5.68 -6.52 0.03
CA GLY A 43 -5.69 -5.83 1.31
C GLY A 43 -5.51 -4.31 1.13
N LEU A 44 -5.35 -3.59 2.22
CA LEU A 44 -5.25 -2.12 2.18
C LEU A 44 -4.14 -1.65 1.22
N ALA A 45 -2.95 -2.24 1.30
CA ALA A 45 -1.82 -1.89 0.43
C ALA A 45 -2.10 -2.18 -1.05
N GLY A 46 -2.55 -3.40 -1.37
CA GLY A 46 -2.81 -3.80 -2.75
C GLY A 46 -4.02 -3.10 -3.35
N GLY A 47 -5.10 -2.93 -2.57
CA GLY A 47 -6.29 -2.22 -3.00
C GLY A 47 -6.02 -0.75 -3.30
N ALA A 48 -5.27 -0.06 -2.42
CA ALA A 48 -4.87 1.32 -2.64
C ALA A 48 -3.94 1.46 -3.86
N ALA A 49 -2.96 0.56 -4.00
CA ALA A 49 -2.05 0.56 -5.15
C ALA A 49 -2.80 0.30 -6.47
N ALA A 50 -3.68 -0.70 -6.51
CA ALA A 50 -4.46 -1.04 -7.69
C ALA A 50 -5.39 0.09 -8.11
N ALA A 51 -6.10 0.71 -7.16
CA ALA A 51 -6.96 1.85 -7.42
C ALA A 51 -6.17 3.05 -7.97
N SER A 52 -5.06 3.41 -7.30
CA SER A 52 -4.24 4.56 -7.71
C SER A 52 -3.60 4.35 -9.09
N LEU A 53 -3.10 3.18 -9.39
CA LEU A 53 -2.51 2.88 -10.70
C LEU A 53 -3.55 2.95 -11.81
N ALA A 54 -4.73 2.38 -11.58
CA ALA A 54 -5.83 2.44 -12.54
C ALA A 54 -6.33 3.88 -12.74
N GLU A 55 -6.39 4.68 -11.68
CA GLU A 55 -6.73 6.10 -11.74
C GLU A 55 -5.70 6.92 -12.53
N MET A 56 -4.43 6.56 -12.44
CA MET A 56 -3.36 7.15 -13.24
C MET A 56 -3.38 6.72 -14.72
N GLY A 57 -4.28 5.82 -15.13
CA GLY A 57 -4.48 5.39 -16.51
C GLY A 57 -3.75 4.12 -16.93
N TYR A 58 -3.23 3.33 -15.98
CA TYR A 58 -2.69 1.99 -16.27
C TYR A 58 -3.82 0.95 -16.35
N SER A 59 -3.60 -0.10 -17.14
CA SER A 59 -4.42 -1.31 -17.09
C SER A 59 -3.97 -2.17 -15.91
N VAL A 60 -4.89 -2.51 -14.99
CA VAL A 60 -4.54 -3.21 -13.76
C VAL A 60 -5.28 -4.53 -13.63
N LYS A 61 -4.55 -5.60 -13.29
CA LYS A 61 -5.09 -6.89 -12.85
C LYS A 61 -4.82 -7.07 -11.37
N CYS A 62 -5.86 -7.19 -10.55
CA CYS A 62 -5.71 -7.39 -9.11
C CYS A 62 -6.17 -8.80 -8.72
N PHE A 63 -5.29 -9.55 -8.07
CA PHE A 63 -5.52 -10.94 -7.68
C PHE A 63 -5.81 -11.03 -6.19
N CYS A 64 -6.87 -11.75 -5.85
CA CYS A 64 -7.33 -11.96 -4.49
C CYS A 64 -7.51 -13.46 -4.22
N PHE A 65 -6.82 -13.96 -3.21
CA PHE A 65 -6.98 -15.31 -2.72
C PHE A 65 -8.40 -15.57 -2.17
N GLN A 66 -8.95 -14.58 -1.50
CA GLN A 66 -10.29 -14.64 -0.91
C GLN A 66 -11.39 -14.53 -1.99
N ASP A 67 -12.61 -14.85 -1.60
CA ASP A 67 -13.82 -14.68 -2.42
C ASP A 67 -14.20 -13.20 -2.59
N SER A 68 -13.73 -12.34 -1.70
CA SER A 68 -13.95 -10.90 -1.75
C SER A 68 -12.71 -10.12 -1.30
N PRO A 69 -12.34 -9.03 -2.01
CA PRO A 69 -11.27 -8.12 -1.58
C PRO A 69 -11.45 -7.58 -0.16
N ARG A 70 -12.67 -7.47 0.32
CA ARG A 70 -13.02 -6.96 1.66
C ARG A 70 -12.70 -7.91 2.80
N ARG A 71 -12.30 -9.15 2.51
CA ARG A 71 -11.94 -10.16 3.53
C ARG A 71 -10.45 -10.19 3.86
N ALA A 72 -9.68 -9.22 3.38
CA ALA A 72 -8.28 -9.10 3.73
C ALA A 72 -8.08 -8.83 5.23
N HIS A 73 -6.96 -9.30 5.79
CA HIS A 73 -6.64 -9.15 7.22
C HIS A 73 -6.65 -7.69 7.70
N SER A 74 -6.44 -6.73 6.81
CA SER A 74 -6.54 -5.28 7.11
C SER A 74 -7.84 -4.89 7.81
N ILE A 75 -8.93 -5.64 7.61
CA ILE A 75 -10.23 -5.40 8.28
C ILE A 75 -10.15 -5.53 9.80
N ALA A 76 -9.21 -6.33 10.32
CA ALA A 76 -9.06 -6.60 11.74
C ALA A 76 -8.31 -5.50 12.51
N ALA A 77 -7.67 -4.56 11.83
CA ALA A 77 -6.96 -3.46 12.49
C ALA A 77 -7.95 -2.44 13.06
N GLN A 78 -7.81 -2.11 14.35
CA GLN A 78 -8.78 -1.30 15.09
C GLN A 78 -8.20 0.00 15.63
N GLY A 79 -6.94 0.01 16.03
CA GLY A 79 -6.32 1.09 16.81
C GLY A 79 -6.26 2.43 16.10
N GLY A 80 -5.83 2.45 14.87
CA GLY A 80 -5.61 3.66 14.09
C GLY A 80 -4.44 3.55 13.14
N ILE A 81 -4.15 4.63 12.44
CA ILE A 81 -3.03 4.78 11.52
C ILE A 81 -2.20 6.00 11.92
N ASN A 82 -0.89 5.84 12.00
CA ASN A 82 0.03 6.90 12.39
C ASN A 82 0.45 7.75 11.19
N ALA A 83 0.45 9.06 11.38
CA ALA A 83 0.99 10.01 10.40
C ALA A 83 1.58 11.25 11.10
N ALA A 84 2.68 11.75 10.58
CA ALA A 84 3.42 12.87 11.16
C ALA A 84 2.81 14.23 10.78
N LYS A 85 1.51 14.43 11.05
CA LYS A 85 0.81 15.71 10.77
C LYS A 85 1.05 16.79 11.83
N ASN A 86 1.47 16.41 13.03
CA ASN A 86 1.74 17.32 14.15
C ASN A 86 0.60 18.32 14.44
N TYR A 87 -0.65 17.89 14.35
CA TYR A 87 -1.81 18.75 14.59
C TYR A 87 -1.90 19.29 16.03
N ALA A 88 -1.50 18.48 17.00
CA ALA A 88 -1.46 18.87 18.40
C ALA A 88 -0.27 19.76 18.76
N ASN A 89 0.66 19.98 17.82
CA ASN A 89 1.91 20.71 18.03
C ASN A 89 2.72 20.24 19.27
N ASP A 90 2.72 18.93 19.51
CA ASP A 90 3.35 18.25 20.65
C ASP A 90 4.75 17.71 20.33
N GLY A 91 5.38 18.26 19.30
CA GLY A 91 6.75 17.94 18.90
C GLY A 91 6.85 16.70 18.01
N ASP A 92 5.77 16.29 17.34
CA ASP A 92 5.85 15.24 16.34
C ASP A 92 6.53 15.73 15.05
N SER A 93 7.16 14.82 14.34
CA SER A 93 7.84 15.09 13.08
C SER A 93 8.03 13.83 12.25
N VAL A 94 8.33 13.99 10.97
CA VAL A 94 8.72 12.88 10.08
C VAL A 94 9.87 12.08 10.67
N TYR A 95 10.90 12.77 11.19
CA TYR A 95 12.05 12.10 11.80
C TYR A 95 11.67 11.32 13.07
N ARG A 96 10.80 11.87 13.90
CA ARG A 96 10.34 11.19 15.11
C ARG A 96 9.50 9.94 14.77
N LEU A 97 8.59 10.03 13.80
CA LEU A 97 7.84 8.87 13.33
C LEU A 97 8.77 7.79 12.73
N PHE A 98 9.76 8.21 11.96
CA PHE A 98 10.78 7.32 11.42
C PHE A 98 11.55 6.61 12.54
N TYR A 99 12.09 7.36 13.52
CA TYR A 99 12.86 6.81 14.64
C TYR A 99 12.04 5.82 15.46
N ASP A 100 10.83 6.20 15.86
CA ASP A 100 9.94 5.36 16.65
C ASP A 100 9.59 4.05 15.90
N THR A 101 9.39 4.12 14.59
CA THR A 101 9.10 2.94 13.77
C THR A 101 10.31 2.01 13.65
N VAL A 102 11.50 2.55 13.44
CA VAL A 102 12.72 1.74 13.37
C VAL A 102 13.03 1.09 14.73
N LYS A 103 12.92 1.86 15.82
CA LYS A 103 13.12 1.37 17.20
C LYS A 103 12.08 0.30 17.57
N GLY A 104 10.79 0.54 17.27
CA GLY A 104 9.72 -0.43 17.55
C GLY A 104 9.85 -1.73 16.75
N GLY A 105 10.56 -1.71 15.62
CA GLY A 105 10.92 -2.88 14.82
C GLY A 105 12.28 -3.49 15.17
N ASP A 106 12.82 -3.25 16.37
CA ASP A 106 14.11 -3.76 16.84
C ASP A 106 15.28 -3.45 15.87
N TYR A 107 15.23 -2.31 15.20
CA TYR A 107 16.25 -1.87 14.23
C TYR A 107 16.48 -2.84 13.07
N ARG A 108 15.49 -3.68 12.74
CA ARG A 108 15.55 -4.66 11.65
C ARG A 108 15.04 -4.13 10.32
N ALA A 109 14.32 -3.01 10.34
CA ALA A 109 13.75 -2.41 9.15
C ALA A 109 14.80 -1.76 8.25
N ARG A 110 14.49 -1.65 6.96
CA ARG A 110 15.28 -0.85 6.02
C ARG A 110 14.98 0.62 6.22
N GLU A 111 15.89 1.36 6.83
CA GLU A 111 15.72 2.75 7.23
C GLU A 111 15.22 3.65 6.10
N ALA A 112 15.78 3.52 4.89
CA ALA A 112 15.36 4.33 3.75
C ALA A 112 13.88 4.14 3.38
N ASN A 113 13.34 2.93 3.54
CA ASN A 113 11.93 2.65 3.27
C ASN A 113 11.04 3.22 4.38
N VAL A 114 11.46 3.09 5.64
CA VAL A 114 10.72 3.61 6.80
C VAL A 114 10.71 5.15 6.77
N HIS A 115 11.85 5.77 6.46
CA HIS A 115 11.93 7.22 6.32
C HIS A 115 10.96 7.72 5.23
N ARG A 116 10.98 7.06 4.06
CA ARG A 116 10.05 7.40 2.99
C ARG A 116 8.59 7.23 3.38
N LEU A 117 8.25 6.17 4.12
CA LEU A 117 6.91 5.98 4.66
C LEU A 117 6.50 7.13 5.60
N ALA A 118 7.40 7.53 6.49
CA ALA A 118 7.16 8.64 7.39
C ALA A 118 6.96 9.98 6.65
N GLU A 119 7.74 10.24 5.60
CA GLU A 119 7.57 11.44 4.76
C GLU A 119 6.20 11.50 4.08
N ILE A 120 5.73 10.40 3.51
CA ILE A 120 4.46 10.37 2.77
C ILE A 120 3.24 10.14 3.65
N SER A 121 3.41 9.87 4.94
CA SER A 121 2.33 9.49 5.85
C SER A 121 1.20 10.53 5.90
N THR A 122 1.55 11.80 5.84
CA THR A 122 0.57 12.91 5.84
C THR A 122 -0.31 12.88 4.59
N ALA A 123 0.29 12.68 3.42
CA ALA A 123 -0.43 12.58 2.15
C ALA A 123 -1.31 11.32 2.08
N ILE A 124 -0.89 10.22 2.74
CA ILE A 124 -1.69 8.99 2.83
C ILE A 124 -3.00 9.25 3.60
N ILE A 125 -2.95 9.98 4.71
CA ILE A 125 -4.16 10.35 5.46
C ILE A 125 -5.10 11.19 4.57
N ASP A 126 -4.57 12.17 3.85
CA ASP A 126 -5.38 13.01 2.97
C ASP A 126 -6.02 12.19 1.84
N GLN A 127 -5.28 11.23 1.27
CA GLN A 127 -5.82 10.28 0.29
C GLN A 127 -6.95 9.42 0.89
N CYS A 128 -6.78 8.91 2.10
CA CYS A 128 -7.82 8.13 2.78
C CYS A 128 -9.09 8.96 3.01
N VAL A 129 -8.94 10.22 3.41
CA VAL A 129 -10.08 11.16 3.55
C VAL A 129 -10.78 11.36 2.21
N ALA A 130 -10.03 11.57 1.13
CA ALA A 130 -10.57 11.73 -0.23
C ALA A 130 -11.27 10.44 -0.74
N GLN A 131 -10.88 9.27 -0.24
CA GLN A 131 -11.54 7.99 -0.51
C GLN A 131 -12.80 7.77 0.32
N GLY A 132 -13.14 8.69 1.23
CA GLY A 132 -14.34 8.64 2.06
C GLY A 132 -14.17 7.92 3.40
N VAL A 133 -12.95 7.75 3.89
CA VAL A 133 -12.71 7.16 5.21
C VAL A 133 -13.21 8.13 6.30
N PRO A 134 -14.16 7.70 7.16
CA PRO A 134 -14.78 8.55 8.17
C PRO A 134 -13.93 8.62 9.43
N PHE A 135 -12.76 9.22 9.35
CA PHE A 135 -11.95 9.48 10.54
C PHE A 135 -12.69 10.34 11.56
N ALA A 136 -12.43 10.10 12.83
CA ALA A 136 -12.91 10.97 13.91
C ALA A 136 -12.44 12.41 13.67
N ARG A 137 -13.30 13.36 14.05
CA ARG A 137 -13.02 14.79 13.93
C ARG A 137 -13.21 15.48 15.26
N GLU A 138 -12.41 16.52 15.47
CA GLU A 138 -12.57 17.46 16.56
C GLU A 138 -13.79 18.38 16.31
N TYR A 139 -14.19 19.10 17.34
CA TYR A 139 -15.30 20.04 17.25
C TYR A 139 -15.10 21.11 16.15
N GLY A 140 -13.86 21.54 15.92
CA GLY A 140 -13.51 22.48 14.86
C GLY A 140 -13.46 21.88 13.43
N GLY A 141 -13.72 20.58 13.29
CA GLY A 141 -13.77 19.89 11.99
C GLY A 141 -12.43 19.32 11.49
N LEU A 142 -11.32 19.56 12.19
CA LEU A 142 -10.04 18.91 11.89
C LEU A 142 -10.11 17.43 12.24
N LEU A 143 -9.22 16.64 11.64
CA LEU A 143 -9.11 15.23 12.00
C LEU A 143 -8.61 15.11 13.43
N ASP A 144 -9.33 14.34 14.23
CA ASP A 144 -8.91 14.02 15.59
C ASP A 144 -7.76 13.00 15.56
N ASN A 145 -6.79 13.18 16.44
CA ASN A 145 -5.67 12.28 16.62
C ASN A 145 -5.37 12.09 18.11
N ARG A 146 -4.75 10.97 18.43
CA ARG A 146 -4.42 10.61 19.80
C ARG A 146 -3.07 9.93 19.92
N SER A 147 -2.53 9.91 21.12
CA SER A 147 -1.45 9.03 21.51
C SER A 147 -2.00 7.60 21.62
N PHE A 148 -1.31 6.62 21.07
CA PHE A 148 -1.71 5.21 21.09
C PHE A 148 -0.52 4.27 21.00
N GLY A 149 -0.58 3.13 21.71
CA GLY A 149 0.43 2.09 21.63
C GLY A 149 1.81 2.48 22.19
N GLY A 150 1.86 3.32 23.22
CA GLY A 150 3.11 3.78 23.84
C GLY A 150 3.79 4.94 23.14
N VAL A 151 3.21 5.45 22.05
CA VAL A 151 3.68 6.68 21.39
C VAL A 151 3.33 7.89 22.25
N GLN A 152 4.33 8.73 22.52
CA GLN A 152 4.18 9.87 23.44
C GLN A 152 3.64 11.15 22.79
N VAL A 153 3.29 11.10 21.50
CA VAL A 153 2.75 12.21 20.73
C VAL A 153 1.44 11.82 20.06
N SER A 154 0.59 12.79 19.80
CA SER A 154 -0.71 12.60 19.17
C SER A 154 -0.56 12.51 17.66
N ARG A 155 -0.38 11.30 17.13
CA ARG A 155 -0.20 11.05 15.69
C ARG A 155 -1.11 9.96 15.12
N THR A 156 -1.93 9.32 15.95
CA THR A 156 -2.78 8.20 15.54
C THR A 156 -4.15 8.69 15.13
N PHE A 157 -4.45 8.63 13.84
CA PHE A 157 -5.75 8.92 13.26
C PHE A 157 -6.63 7.68 13.31
N TYR A 158 -7.90 7.79 13.64
CA TYR A 158 -8.75 6.64 13.94
C TYR A 158 -10.21 6.83 13.52
N ALA A 159 -10.92 5.73 13.34
CA ALA A 159 -12.34 5.66 13.09
C ALA A 159 -13.02 4.77 14.16
N ARG A 160 -12.90 5.16 15.43
CA ARG A 160 -13.56 4.60 16.63
C ARG A 160 -13.74 3.08 16.61
N GLY A 161 -12.65 2.32 16.70
CA GLY A 161 -12.66 0.85 16.77
C GLY A 161 -12.81 0.13 15.43
N GLN A 162 -13.00 0.86 14.34
CA GLN A 162 -13.20 0.29 12.99
C GLN A 162 -12.20 0.81 11.97
N THR A 163 -11.05 1.30 12.40
CA THR A 163 -10.11 2.01 11.52
C THR A 163 -9.69 1.17 10.32
N GLY A 164 -9.26 -0.08 10.53
CA GLY A 164 -8.85 -0.97 9.44
C GLY A 164 -9.99 -1.31 8.49
N GLN A 165 -11.17 -1.55 9.01
CA GLN A 165 -12.37 -1.79 8.20
C GLN A 165 -12.69 -0.57 7.32
N GLN A 166 -12.70 0.62 7.87
CA GLN A 166 -13.02 1.84 7.14
C GLN A 166 -11.95 2.18 6.10
N LEU A 167 -10.67 2.00 6.43
CA LEU A 167 -9.57 2.15 5.47
C LEU A 167 -9.70 1.15 4.31
N LEU A 168 -9.98 -0.12 4.61
CA LEU A 168 -10.16 -1.15 3.58
C LEU A 168 -11.38 -0.85 2.69
N LEU A 169 -12.50 -0.42 3.26
CA LEU A 169 -13.68 -0.03 2.51
C LEU A 169 -13.43 1.20 1.63
N GLY A 170 -12.66 2.17 2.09
CA GLY A 170 -12.22 3.31 1.29
C GLY A 170 -11.41 2.89 0.07
N ALA A 171 -10.39 2.04 0.28
CA ALA A 171 -9.60 1.49 -0.82
C ALA A 171 -10.44 0.64 -1.78
N TYR A 172 -11.33 -0.20 -1.26
CA TYR A 172 -12.25 -1.02 -2.06
C TYR A 172 -13.22 -0.15 -2.88
N SER A 173 -13.76 0.91 -2.30
CA SER A 173 -14.62 1.86 -3.02
C SER A 173 -13.89 2.53 -4.18
N ALA A 174 -12.62 2.93 -3.95
CA ALA A 174 -11.77 3.47 -5.01
C ALA A 174 -11.51 2.44 -6.12
N MET A 175 -11.22 1.18 -5.77
CA MET A 175 -11.09 0.09 -6.73
C MET A 175 -12.37 -0.12 -7.54
N SER A 176 -13.53 -0.16 -6.87
CA SER A 176 -14.82 -0.40 -7.50
C SER A 176 -15.13 0.66 -8.56
N ARG A 177 -14.77 1.93 -8.32
CA ARG A 177 -14.88 2.98 -9.33
C ARG A 177 -14.02 2.69 -10.57
N GLN A 178 -12.82 2.14 -10.38
CA GLN A 178 -11.93 1.80 -11.51
C GLN A 178 -12.37 0.51 -12.22
N ILE A 179 -12.96 -0.44 -11.53
CA ILE A 179 -13.59 -1.63 -12.12
C ILE A 179 -14.74 -1.20 -13.03
N ALA A 180 -15.61 -0.33 -12.53
CA ALA A 180 -16.75 0.20 -13.31
C ALA A 180 -16.30 0.96 -14.57
N LYS A 181 -15.13 1.61 -14.56
CA LYS A 181 -14.52 2.27 -15.72
C LYS A 181 -13.81 1.31 -16.67
N GLY A 182 -13.65 0.04 -16.31
CA GLY A 182 -12.91 -0.94 -17.12
C GLY A 182 -11.38 -0.86 -17.02
N ASN A 183 -10.83 -0.01 -16.16
CA ASN A 183 -9.38 0.17 -15.99
C ASN A 183 -8.75 -0.88 -15.07
N LEU A 184 -9.56 -1.55 -14.24
CA LEU A 184 -9.14 -2.56 -13.29
C LEU A 184 -9.98 -3.81 -13.42
N LYS A 185 -9.31 -4.96 -13.55
CA LYS A 185 -9.95 -6.29 -13.52
C LYS A 185 -9.60 -7.01 -12.24
N MET A 186 -10.63 -7.49 -11.53
CA MET A 186 -10.48 -8.23 -10.29
C MET A 186 -10.55 -9.74 -10.54
N TYR A 187 -9.61 -10.48 -9.99
CA TYR A 187 -9.53 -11.94 -10.01
C TYR A 187 -9.67 -12.46 -8.57
N ASN A 188 -10.90 -12.73 -8.15
CA ASN A 188 -11.19 -13.32 -6.85
C ASN A 188 -10.96 -14.85 -6.89
N ARG A 189 -10.64 -15.44 -5.76
CA ARG A 189 -10.33 -16.88 -5.62
C ARG A 189 -9.22 -17.34 -6.58
N HIS A 190 -8.20 -16.48 -6.72
CA HIS A 190 -7.00 -16.81 -7.47
C HIS A 190 -5.79 -16.74 -6.55
N GLU A 191 -5.09 -17.85 -6.46
CA GLU A 191 -3.84 -17.98 -5.72
C GLU A 191 -2.66 -17.77 -6.66
N MET A 192 -1.78 -16.82 -6.32
CA MET A 192 -0.51 -16.71 -7.04
C MET A 192 0.42 -17.83 -6.62
N VAL A 193 0.83 -18.65 -7.59
CA VAL A 193 1.77 -19.76 -7.38
C VAL A 193 3.21 -19.31 -7.57
N GLU A 194 3.48 -18.52 -8.62
CA GLU A 194 4.85 -18.10 -8.97
C GLU A 194 4.87 -16.75 -9.67
N VAL A 195 5.96 -16.02 -9.48
CA VAL A 195 6.30 -14.82 -10.28
C VAL A 195 7.18 -15.24 -11.44
N VAL A 196 6.69 -15.04 -12.66
CA VAL A 196 7.45 -15.34 -13.88
C VAL A 196 8.54 -14.30 -14.10
N LYS A 197 9.79 -14.75 -14.09
CA LYS A 197 10.96 -13.90 -14.33
C LYS A 197 11.64 -14.29 -15.63
N ILE A 198 11.74 -13.34 -16.56
CA ILE A 198 12.44 -13.49 -17.85
C ILE A 198 13.51 -12.40 -17.92
N ASP A 199 14.74 -12.76 -18.21
CA ASP A 199 15.89 -11.85 -18.27
C ASP A 199 16.02 -10.92 -17.04
N GLY A 200 15.81 -11.50 -15.86
CA GLY A 200 15.89 -10.77 -14.58
C GLY A 200 14.74 -9.80 -14.31
N LYS A 201 13.70 -9.77 -15.13
CA LYS A 201 12.53 -8.89 -14.99
C LYS A 201 11.28 -9.72 -14.70
N ALA A 202 10.44 -9.26 -13.76
CA ALA A 202 9.13 -9.83 -13.54
C ALA A 202 8.23 -9.51 -14.75
N ARG A 203 7.71 -10.55 -15.41
CA ARG A 203 6.93 -10.46 -16.64
C ARG A 203 5.50 -10.95 -16.50
N GLY A 204 5.16 -11.44 -15.34
CA GLY A 204 3.82 -11.94 -15.05
C GLY A 204 3.79 -12.84 -13.83
N ILE A 205 2.70 -13.56 -13.69
CA ILE A 205 2.50 -14.55 -12.64
C ILE A 205 1.87 -15.83 -13.22
N ILE A 206 2.11 -16.93 -12.54
CA ILE A 206 1.28 -18.13 -12.62
C ILE A 206 0.29 -18.07 -11.48
N ALA A 207 -0.98 -18.20 -11.78
CA ALA A 207 -2.04 -18.22 -10.80
C ALA A 207 -2.88 -19.50 -10.92
N ARG A 208 -3.39 -19.99 -9.81
CA ARG A 208 -4.36 -21.07 -9.77
C ARG A 208 -5.75 -20.53 -9.46
N ASN A 209 -6.71 -20.81 -10.31
CA ASN A 209 -8.10 -20.54 -10.05
C ASN A 209 -8.61 -21.57 -9.01
N LEU A 210 -9.00 -21.10 -7.84
CA LEU A 210 -9.41 -21.96 -6.72
C LEU A 210 -10.84 -22.54 -6.88
N VAL A 211 -11.58 -22.08 -7.89
CA VAL A 211 -12.90 -22.63 -8.20
C VAL A 211 -12.80 -23.78 -9.19
N THR A 212 -12.02 -23.61 -10.25
CA THR A 212 -11.88 -24.61 -11.33
C THR A 212 -10.68 -25.54 -11.14
N GLY A 213 -9.68 -25.14 -10.34
CA GLY A 213 -8.41 -25.82 -10.20
C GLY A 213 -7.41 -25.54 -11.34
N GLU A 214 -7.80 -24.81 -12.35
CA GLU A 214 -6.97 -24.52 -13.51
C GLU A 214 -5.78 -23.62 -13.16
N VAL A 215 -4.66 -23.88 -13.82
CA VAL A 215 -3.45 -23.05 -13.73
C VAL A 215 -3.40 -22.10 -14.91
N GLU A 216 -3.40 -20.82 -14.60
CA GLU A 216 -3.48 -19.73 -15.58
C GLU A 216 -2.17 -18.93 -15.64
N ARG A 217 -1.85 -18.41 -16.82
CA ARG A 217 -0.73 -17.51 -17.04
C ARG A 217 -1.24 -16.09 -17.22
N HIS A 218 -0.72 -15.18 -16.42
CA HIS A 218 -1.08 -13.77 -16.53
C HIS A 218 0.17 -12.95 -16.81
N PHE A 219 0.18 -12.31 -17.97
CA PHE A 219 1.26 -11.40 -18.37
C PHE A 219 1.07 -10.03 -17.72
N GLY A 220 2.20 -9.34 -17.44
CA GLY A 220 2.22 -7.96 -16.95
C GLY A 220 3.59 -7.31 -17.16
N HIS A 221 3.59 -6.00 -17.30
CA HIS A 221 4.82 -5.20 -17.43
C HIS A 221 5.51 -4.96 -16.10
N ALA A 222 4.73 -5.01 -15.01
CA ALA A 222 5.20 -4.96 -13.63
C ALA A 222 4.32 -5.82 -12.72
N VAL A 223 4.92 -6.34 -11.65
CA VAL A 223 4.22 -7.11 -10.61
C VAL A 223 4.46 -6.47 -9.26
N ILE A 224 3.37 -6.18 -8.55
CA ILE A 224 3.37 -5.67 -7.19
C ILE A 224 2.89 -6.79 -6.27
N LEU A 225 3.72 -7.18 -5.30
CA LEU A 225 3.37 -8.15 -4.28
C LEU A 225 2.88 -7.39 -3.03
N ALA A 226 1.61 -7.55 -2.71
CA ALA A 226 0.94 -6.95 -1.55
C ALA A 226 0.19 -8.03 -0.75
N SER A 227 0.83 -9.20 -0.59
CA SER A 227 0.25 -10.41 -0.01
C SER A 227 0.05 -10.35 1.51
N GLY A 228 0.49 -9.29 2.18
CA GLY A 228 0.43 -9.15 3.63
C GLY A 228 1.59 -9.84 4.36
N GLY A 229 1.39 -10.11 5.64
CA GLY A 229 2.39 -10.76 6.49
C GLY A 229 2.41 -12.28 6.39
N TYR A 230 3.40 -12.89 6.99
CA TYR A 230 3.66 -14.34 6.96
C TYR A 230 3.41 -15.04 8.32
N GLY A 231 2.63 -14.41 9.19
CA GLY A 231 2.40 -14.91 10.55
C GLY A 231 1.77 -16.31 10.66
N ASN A 232 1.24 -16.86 9.55
CA ASN A 232 0.77 -18.24 9.51
C ASN A 232 1.85 -19.23 9.04
N VAL A 233 3.04 -18.76 8.68
CA VAL A 233 4.14 -19.57 8.13
C VAL A 233 5.34 -19.60 9.07
N PHE A 234 5.55 -18.55 9.87
CA PHE A 234 6.66 -18.39 10.80
C PHE A 234 6.18 -18.16 12.23
#